data_6dfc2e0fe7e2d6568ac2214350fe003a
#
_entry.id   6dfc2e0fe7e2d6568ac2214350fe003a
#
_cell.length_a   1.000
_cell.length_b   1.000
_cell.length_c   1.000
_cell.angle_alpha   90.00
_cell.angle_beta   90.00
_cell.angle_gamma   90.00
#
_symmetry.space_group_name_H-M   'P 1'
#
loop_
_entity.id
_entity.type
_entity.pdbx_description
1 polymer ?
#
loop_
_entity_poly.entity_id
_entity_poly.type
_entity_poly.pdbx_seq_one_letter_code
_entity_poly.pdbx_strand_id
1 'polypeptide(L)'
;DKLREERTLRPEEFRQLLTECDGESLRYINKQAQEVSLRHFGNRIFIRGLIEVSNCCRNNCYYCGIRKGNPNLERYRLSTENILNCCKQGYGLGFRTFVLQGGEDPALTEERIEDIVSTIRRSYPDCAITLSLGEKSREAYERFFQAGANRYLLRHETYDKEHYQQLHPAGMSCEHRLQCLRDLKDIGYQTGTGIMAGSPGQTIEHLIQDILFIEQLRPEMIGIGPFLPHRDTPFAQSPSGTVEQTLLLLSIFRLMHPSALIPATTALA
;
A
#
# COMPACT_ATOMS: atom_id res chain seq x y z
N ASP A 1 14.32 10.03 -20.24
CA ASP A 1 14.35 11.48 -19.98
C ASP A 1 12.95 12.07 -19.92
N LYS A 2 12.10 11.87 -20.94
CA LYS A 2 10.74 12.44 -21.02
C LYS A 2 9.93 12.22 -19.74
N LEU A 3 9.86 10.97 -19.21
CA LEU A 3 9.14 10.66 -17.96
C LEU A 3 9.65 11.50 -16.78
N ARG A 4 10.94 11.77 -16.69
CA ARG A 4 11.53 12.61 -15.64
C ARG A 4 11.15 14.07 -15.77
N GLU A 5 11.05 14.58 -16.99
CA GLU A 5 10.77 15.99 -17.30
C GLU A 5 9.27 16.29 -17.20
N GLU A 6 8.45 15.47 -17.85
CA GLU A 6 6.99 15.66 -17.96
C GLU A 6 6.20 15.04 -16.81
N ARG A 7 6.79 14.12 -16.03
CA ARG A 7 6.15 13.38 -14.94
C ARG A 7 5.07 12.40 -15.40
N THR A 8 4.96 12.18 -16.69
CA THR A 8 4.01 11.27 -17.32
C THR A 8 4.54 10.81 -18.68
N LEU A 9 3.87 9.79 -19.23
CA LEU A 9 4.03 9.32 -20.60
C LEU A 9 2.64 9.03 -21.18
N ARG A 10 2.54 8.99 -22.50
CA ARG A 10 1.32 8.49 -23.15
C ARG A 10 1.19 6.96 -22.93
N PRO A 11 -0.02 6.40 -23.00
CA PRO A 11 -0.23 4.95 -22.80
C PRO A 11 0.68 4.08 -23.68
N GLU A 12 0.89 4.45 -24.96
CA GLU A 12 1.75 3.73 -25.90
C GLU A 12 3.23 3.77 -25.47
N GLU A 13 3.67 4.89 -24.90
CA GLU A 13 5.04 5.05 -24.40
C GLU A 13 5.26 4.24 -23.11
N PHE A 14 4.25 4.18 -22.23
CA PHE A 14 4.28 3.25 -21.08
C PHE A 14 4.32 1.80 -21.55
N ARG A 15 3.51 1.44 -22.56
CA ARG A 15 3.54 0.09 -23.12
C ARG A 15 4.92 -0.27 -23.64
N GLN A 16 5.53 0.61 -24.45
CA GLN A 16 6.87 0.41 -24.97
C GLN A 16 7.88 0.25 -23.81
N LEU A 17 7.86 1.14 -22.82
CA LEU A 17 8.73 1.05 -21.66
C LEU A 17 8.58 -0.27 -20.90
N LEU A 18 7.34 -0.73 -20.67
CA LEU A 18 7.05 -1.96 -19.91
C LEU A 18 7.38 -3.25 -20.69
N THR A 19 7.36 -3.21 -22.03
CA THR A 19 7.60 -4.39 -22.88
C THR A 19 9.03 -4.50 -23.39
N GLU A 20 9.71 -3.37 -23.64
CA GLU A 20 11.02 -3.31 -24.30
C GLU A 20 12.17 -2.93 -23.34
N CYS A 21 11.88 -2.74 -22.05
CA CYS A 21 12.90 -2.37 -21.07
C CYS A 21 13.88 -3.52 -20.85
N ASP A 22 15.05 -3.41 -21.43
CA ASP A 22 16.16 -4.34 -21.20
C ASP A 22 16.96 -3.99 -19.93
N GLY A 23 17.98 -4.79 -19.62
CA GLY A 23 18.77 -4.60 -18.42
C GLY A 23 19.58 -3.28 -18.40
N GLU A 24 19.92 -2.69 -19.56
CA GLU A 24 20.61 -1.39 -19.63
C GLU A 24 19.62 -0.25 -19.37
N SER A 25 18.46 -0.29 -20.01
CA SER A 25 17.37 0.66 -19.81
C SER A 25 16.87 0.64 -18.37
N LEU A 26 16.75 -0.55 -17.74
CA LEU A 26 16.39 -0.69 -16.34
C LEU A 26 17.42 -0.04 -15.41
N ARG A 27 18.71 -0.26 -15.64
CA ARG A 27 19.77 0.42 -14.87
C ARG A 27 19.73 1.93 -15.03
N TYR A 28 19.49 2.40 -16.25
CA TYR A 28 19.38 3.83 -16.53
C TYR A 28 18.21 4.47 -15.78
N ILE A 29 17.00 3.92 -15.90
CA ILE A 29 15.80 4.48 -15.25
C ILE A 29 15.91 4.39 -13.71
N ASN A 30 16.48 3.31 -13.18
CA ASN A 30 16.73 3.18 -11.74
C ASN A 30 17.68 4.26 -11.22
N LYS A 31 18.75 4.58 -11.97
CA LYS A 31 19.68 5.67 -11.64
C LYS A 31 18.96 7.03 -11.63
N GLN A 32 18.13 7.30 -12.65
CA GLN A 32 17.35 8.53 -12.70
C GLN A 32 16.39 8.66 -11.52
N ALA A 33 15.71 7.57 -11.16
CA ALA A 33 14.82 7.51 -10.00
C ALA A 33 15.58 7.71 -8.68
N GLN A 34 16.76 7.13 -8.54
CA GLN A 34 17.66 7.32 -7.40
C GLN A 34 18.08 8.79 -7.24
N GLU A 35 18.49 9.46 -8.32
CA GLU A 35 18.84 10.88 -8.30
C GLU A 35 17.66 11.74 -7.84
N VAL A 36 16.44 11.46 -8.34
CA VAL A 36 15.24 12.17 -7.92
C VAL A 36 14.96 11.93 -6.43
N SER A 37 15.10 10.70 -5.96
CA SER A 37 14.93 10.36 -4.54
C SER A 37 15.93 11.11 -3.65
N LEU A 38 17.21 11.12 -4.04
CA LEU A 38 18.28 11.82 -3.30
C LEU A 38 18.05 13.34 -3.22
N ARG A 39 17.53 13.95 -4.28
CA ARG A 39 17.20 15.40 -4.27
C ARG A 39 16.06 15.72 -3.30
N HIS A 40 15.05 14.83 -3.16
CA HIS A 40 13.89 15.06 -2.30
C HIS A 40 14.13 14.68 -0.85
N PHE A 41 14.82 13.57 -0.60
CA PHE A 41 14.93 12.96 0.73
C PHE A 41 16.35 12.96 1.29
N GLY A 42 17.36 13.30 0.46
CA GLY A 42 18.77 13.15 0.84
C GLY A 42 19.10 11.67 1.09
N ASN A 43 20.11 11.44 1.92
CA ASN A 43 20.52 10.08 2.34
C ASN A 43 19.75 9.56 3.56
N ARG A 44 18.61 10.19 3.92
CA ARG A 44 17.85 9.81 5.10
C ARG A 44 16.97 8.60 4.81
N ILE A 45 16.96 7.66 5.75
CA ILE A 45 16.04 6.52 5.77
C ILE A 45 14.96 6.81 6.81
N PHE A 46 13.69 6.78 6.38
CA PHE A 46 12.55 6.97 7.27
C PHE A 46 12.09 5.62 7.83
N ILE A 47 12.28 5.45 9.12
CA ILE A 47 11.89 4.24 9.85
C ILE A 47 10.47 4.41 10.38
N ARG A 48 9.66 3.34 10.26
CA ARG A 48 8.27 3.30 10.74
C ARG A 48 8.09 2.15 11.71
N GLY A 49 7.39 2.40 12.81
CA GLY A 49 6.93 1.38 13.74
C GLY A 49 5.68 0.69 13.17
N LEU A 50 5.84 -0.50 12.60
CA LEU A 50 4.72 -1.32 12.14
C LEU A 50 4.19 -2.14 13.30
N ILE A 51 2.88 -2.04 13.54
CA ILE A 51 2.14 -2.78 14.55
C ILE A 51 1.04 -3.57 13.82
N GLU A 52 1.22 -4.87 13.69
CA GLU A 52 0.22 -5.76 13.11
C GLU A 52 -0.82 -6.09 14.18
N VAL A 53 -1.89 -5.28 14.22
CA VAL A 53 -2.88 -5.28 15.30
C VAL A 53 -3.77 -6.53 15.33
N SER A 54 -3.96 -7.16 14.16
CA SER A 54 -4.74 -8.40 14.01
C SER A 54 -4.41 -9.09 12.68
N ASN A 55 -4.37 -10.41 12.66
CA ASN A 55 -4.36 -11.21 11.44
C ASN A 55 -5.72 -11.83 11.12
N CYS A 56 -6.78 -11.41 11.80
CA CYS A 56 -8.16 -11.76 11.45
C CYS A 56 -8.65 -10.87 10.30
N CYS A 57 -9.37 -11.48 9.36
CA CYS A 57 -9.95 -10.74 8.22
C CYS A 57 -11.29 -11.37 7.85
N ARG A 58 -12.30 -10.52 7.55
CA ARG A 58 -13.60 -10.98 7.03
C ARG A 58 -13.55 -11.34 5.55
N ASN A 59 -12.56 -10.80 4.82
CA ASN A 59 -12.42 -10.99 3.39
C ASN A 59 -11.69 -12.28 3.05
N ASN A 60 -11.89 -12.74 1.81
CA ASN A 60 -11.32 -14.00 1.32
C ASN A 60 -10.49 -13.81 0.05
N CYS A 61 -9.72 -12.70 -0.04
CA CYS A 61 -8.87 -12.38 -1.19
C CYS A 61 -7.97 -13.56 -1.55
N TYR A 62 -7.89 -13.90 -2.83
CA TYR A 62 -7.30 -15.17 -3.27
C TYR A 62 -5.78 -15.22 -3.20
N TYR A 63 -5.13 -14.08 -3.01
CA TYR A 63 -3.67 -13.95 -2.84
C TYR A 63 -3.22 -13.82 -1.39
N CYS A 64 -4.13 -13.57 -0.44
CA CYS A 64 -3.77 -13.11 0.89
C CYS A 64 -3.66 -14.26 1.90
N GLY A 65 -2.50 -14.38 2.56
CA GLY A 65 -2.26 -15.42 3.58
C GLY A 65 -3.17 -15.31 4.81
N ILE A 66 -3.65 -14.09 5.16
CA ILE A 66 -4.58 -13.88 6.28
C ILE A 66 -6.05 -13.95 5.87
N ARG A 67 -6.36 -14.41 4.66
CA ARG A 67 -7.75 -14.57 4.17
C ARG A 67 -8.61 -15.39 5.14
N LYS A 68 -9.92 -15.08 5.19
CA LYS A 68 -10.88 -15.78 6.06
C LYS A 68 -10.82 -17.32 5.90
N GLY A 69 -10.69 -17.79 4.67
CA GLY A 69 -10.69 -19.22 4.32
C GLY A 69 -9.35 -19.93 4.54
N ASN A 70 -8.34 -19.33 5.16
CA ASN A 70 -7.11 -20.02 5.53
C ASN A 70 -7.30 -20.75 6.88
N PRO A 71 -7.42 -22.10 6.89
CA PRO A 71 -7.62 -22.87 8.12
C PRO A 71 -6.31 -23.10 8.90
N ASN A 72 -5.15 -22.88 8.28
CA ASN A 72 -3.84 -23.22 8.85
C ASN A 72 -3.21 -22.06 9.60
N LEU A 73 -3.89 -20.91 9.68
CA LEU A 73 -3.36 -19.71 10.32
C LEU A 73 -3.83 -19.62 11.78
N GLU A 74 -2.91 -19.59 12.71
CA GLU A 74 -3.19 -19.20 14.07
C GLU A 74 -3.59 -17.73 14.13
N ARG A 75 -4.84 -17.48 14.57
CA ARG A 75 -5.42 -16.14 14.60
C ARG A 75 -5.13 -15.44 15.91
N TYR A 76 -4.74 -14.17 15.82
CA TYR A 76 -4.52 -13.31 16.99
C TYR A 76 -5.16 -11.94 16.82
N ARG A 77 -5.36 -11.27 17.93
CA ARG A 77 -5.74 -9.86 18.08
C ARG A 77 -4.96 -9.25 19.21
N LEU A 78 -4.25 -8.17 18.97
CA LEU A 78 -3.59 -7.45 20.03
C LEU A 78 -4.64 -6.69 20.88
N SER A 79 -4.46 -6.68 22.20
CA SER A 79 -5.24 -5.82 23.07
C SER A 79 -4.87 -4.34 22.82
N THR A 80 -5.76 -3.42 23.20
CA THR A 80 -5.48 -1.98 23.14
C THR A 80 -4.21 -1.65 23.94
N GLU A 81 -4.05 -2.26 25.12
CA GLU A 81 -2.86 -2.09 25.95
C GLU A 81 -1.57 -2.51 25.24
N ASN A 82 -1.59 -3.69 24.55
CA ASN A 82 -0.43 -4.15 23.79
C ASN A 82 -0.08 -3.20 22.65
N ILE A 83 -1.07 -2.68 21.91
CA ILE A 83 -0.86 -1.71 20.85
C ILE A 83 -0.21 -0.43 21.41
N LEU A 84 -0.73 0.11 22.48
CA LEU A 84 -0.20 1.32 23.13
C LEU A 84 1.20 1.09 23.72
N ASN A 85 1.47 -0.10 24.25
CA ASN A 85 2.82 -0.46 24.73
C ASN A 85 3.81 -0.55 23.57
N CYS A 86 3.43 -1.11 22.40
CA CYS A 86 4.28 -1.07 21.20
C CYS A 86 4.60 0.38 20.79
N CYS A 87 3.61 1.28 20.82
CA CYS A 87 3.84 2.71 20.54
C CYS A 87 4.81 3.33 21.53
N LYS A 88 4.66 3.04 22.85
CA LYS A 88 5.55 3.53 23.89
C LYS A 88 7.00 3.08 23.68
N GLN A 89 7.19 1.81 23.43
CA GLN A 89 8.53 1.26 23.15
C GLN A 89 9.12 1.86 21.87
N GLY A 90 8.34 1.89 20.78
CA GLY A 90 8.78 2.47 19.52
C GLY A 90 9.14 3.95 19.64
N TYR A 91 8.37 4.75 20.38
CA TYR A 91 8.68 6.15 20.62
C TYR A 91 10.02 6.32 21.39
N GLY A 92 10.25 5.48 22.40
CA GLY A 92 11.51 5.44 23.15
C GLY A 92 12.71 5.06 22.29
N LEU A 93 12.50 4.23 21.25
CA LEU A 93 13.51 3.87 20.26
C LEU A 93 13.71 4.92 19.14
N GLY A 94 12.96 6.02 19.19
CA GLY A 94 13.09 7.13 18.23
C GLY A 94 12.14 7.05 17.04
N PHE A 95 11.20 6.09 16.96
CA PHE A 95 10.18 6.08 15.90
C PHE A 95 9.25 7.29 16.03
N ARG A 96 8.92 7.89 14.89
CA ARG A 96 8.00 9.04 14.78
C ARG A 96 6.87 8.79 13.77
N THR A 97 6.70 7.55 13.37
CA THR A 97 5.58 7.08 12.56
C THR A 97 5.14 5.72 13.08
N PHE A 98 3.87 5.60 13.43
CA PHE A 98 3.23 4.34 13.77
C PHE A 98 2.29 3.92 12.66
N VAL A 99 2.38 2.66 12.25
CA VAL A 99 1.50 2.06 11.24
C VAL A 99 0.69 0.97 11.93
N LEU A 100 -0.60 1.16 12.09
CA LEU A 100 -1.53 0.15 12.58
C LEU A 100 -2.05 -0.63 11.36
N GLN A 101 -1.60 -1.86 11.21
CA GLN A 101 -1.92 -2.72 10.08
C GLN A 101 -2.67 -3.97 10.53
N GLY A 102 -3.59 -4.42 9.70
CA GLY A 102 -4.31 -5.67 9.95
C GLY A 102 -5.26 -6.01 8.82
N GLY A 103 -5.91 -7.18 8.93
CA GLY A 103 -7.06 -7.50 8.09
C GLY A 103 -8.29 -6.64 8.45
N GLU A 104 -9.33 -6.73 7.64
CA GLU A 104 -10.64 -6.18 8.00
C GLU A 104 -11.29 -7.05 9.08
N ASP A 105 -10.87 -6.83 10.31
CA ASP A 105 -11.31 -7.58 11.47
C ASP A 105 -12.60 -6.98 12.06
N PRO A 106 -13.73 -7.71 12.09
CA PRO A 106 -14.98 -7.21 12.69
C PRO A 106 -14.89 -6.89 14.18
N ALA A 107 -13.92 -7.50 14.90
CA ALA A 107 -13.72 -7.21 16.33
C ALA A 107 -12.93 -5.91 16.58
N LEU A 108 -12.34 -5.34 15.54
CA LEU A 108 -11.69 -4.04 15.58
C LEU A 108 -12.72 -2.98 15.15
N THR A 109 -13.66 -2.67 16.07
CA THR A 109 -14.76 -1.74 15.81
C THR A 109 -14.24 -0.31 15.56
N GLU A 110 -15.06 0.53 14.98
CA GLU A 110 -14.72 1.92 14.69
C GLU A 110 -14.41 2.70 15.98
N GLU A 111 -15.23 2.50 17.03
CA GLU A 111 -15.02 3.12 18.34
C GLU A 111 -13.65 2.72 18.91
N ARG A 112 -13.30 1.43 18.80
CA ARG A 112 -12.01 0.95 19.30
C ARG A 112 -10.84 1.55 18.52
N ILE A 113 -10.95 1.68 17.21
CA ILE A 113 -9.91 2.31 16.38
C ILE A 113 -9.77 3.79 16.78
N GLU A 114 -10.88 4.50 16.91
CA GLU A 114 -10.92 5.90 17.31
C GLU A 114 -10.26 6.11 18.68
N ASP A 115 -10.59 5.29 19.69
CA ASP A 115 -10.00 5.35 21.03
C ASP A 115 -8.48 5.11 21.00
N ILE A 116 -8.00 4.12 20.24
CA ILE A 116 -6.59 3.83 20.08
C ILE A 116 -5.88 5.03 19.43
N VAL A 117 -6.41 5.53 18.30
CA VAL A 117 -5.82 6.64 17.54
C VAL A 117 -5.76 7.92 18.41
N SER A 118 -6.86 8.27 19.08
CA SER A 118 -6.91 9.47 19.93
C SER A 118 -5.94 9.37 21.12
N THR A 119 -5.77 8.18 21.68
CA THR A 119 -4.83 7.94 22.77
C THR A 119 -3.38 8.05 22.31
N ILE A 120 -3.04 7.47 21.12
CA ILE A 120 -1.72 7.64 20.52
C ILE A 120 -1.45 9.11 20.22
N ARG A 121 -2.42 9.83 19.62
CA ARG A 121 -2.29 11.25 19.27
C ARG A 121 -2.02 12.13 20.50
N ARG A 122 -2.75 11.89 21.59
CA ARG A 122 -2.53 12.63 22.86
C ARG A 122 -1.15 12.33 23.46
N SER A 123 -0.70 11.08 23.41
CA SER A 123 0.56 10.66 24.01
C SER A 123 1.79 11.04 23.16
N TYR A 124 1.64 11.09 21.84
CA TYR A 124 2.74 11.32 20.89
C TYR A 124 2.30 12.29 19.79
N PRO A 125 2.12 13.58 20.10
CA PRO A 125 1.57 14.56 19.17
C PRO A 125 2.46 14.82 17.94
N ASP A 126 3.76 14.55 18.05
CA ASP A 126 4.77 14.70 17.00
C ASP A 126 4.85 13.47 16.05
N CYS A 127 4.10 12.40 16.33
CA CYS A 127 4.12 11.20 15.52
C CYS A 127 3.08 11.25 14.37
N ALA A 128 3.45 10.69 13.22
CA ALA A 128 2.48 10.34 12.20
C ALA A 128 1.79 9.01 12.55
N ILE A 129 0.46 8.97 12.40
CA ILE A 129 -0.35 7.78 12.61
C ILE A 129 -0.91 7.33 11.27
N THR A 130 -0.51 6.16 10.82
CA THR A 130 -0.97 5.53 9.58
C THR A 130 -1.91 4.38 9.91
N LEU A 131 -3.07 4.34 9.29
CA LEU A 131 -3.96 3.19 9.32
C LEU A 131 -3.85 2.39 8.02
N SER A 132 -3.84 1.07 8.12
CA SER A 132 -3.91 0.14 7.00
C SER A 132 -4.81 -1.04 7.42
N LEU A 133 -6.13 -0.76 7.50
CA LEU A 133 -7.16 -1.61 8.11
C LEU A 133 -8.28 -1.95 7.12
N GLY A 134 -7.99 -1.92 5.82
CA GLY A 134 -8.92 -2.23 4.74
C GLY A 134 -9.95 -1.14 4.47
N GLU A 135 -11.08 -1.53 3.91
CA GLU A 135 -12.17 -0.63 3.54
C GLU A 135 -13.04 -0.28 4.73
N LYS A 136 -13.43 1.00 4.79
CA LYS A 136 -14.36 1.54 5.78
C LYS A 136 -15.37 2.47 5.10
N SER A 137 -16.41 2.86 5.81
CA SER A 137 -17.29 3.92 5.34
C SER A 137 -16.58 5.29 5.37
N ARG A 138 -17.10 6.26 4.61
CA ARG A 138 -16.57 7.63 4.62
C ARG A 138 -16.64 8.24 6.03
N GLU A 139 -17.75 8.01 6.72
CA GLU A 139 -17.96 8.49 8.10
C GLU A 139 -16.91 7.91 9.06
N ALA A 140 -16.57 6.63 8.92
CA ALA A 140 -15.52 6.01 9.73
C ALA A 140 -14.15 6.62 9.43
N TYR A 141 -13.82 6.86 8.16
CA TYR A 141 -12.59 7.57 7.81
C TYR A 141 -12.54 8.98 8.40
N GLU A 142 -13.63 9.74 8.36
CA GLU A 142 -13.72 11.08 8.96
C GLU A 142 -13.49 11.03 10.48
N ARG A 143 -14.12 10.08 11.18
CA ARG A 143 -13.92 9.87 12.64
C ARG A 143 -12.46 9.58 12.96
N PHE A 144 -11.81 8.69 12.24
CA PHE A 144 -10.40 8.34 12.49
C PHE A 144 -9.48 9.53 12.18
N PHE A 145 -9.78 10.31 11.15
CA PHE A 145 -9.03 11.52 10.82
C PHE A 145 -9.13 12.57 11.95
N GLN A 146 -10.34 12.81 12.43
CA GLN A 146 -10.60 13.72 13.55
C GLN A 146 -9.95 13.24 14.84
N ALA A 147 -9.90 11.92 15.07
CA ALA A 147 -9.19 11.32 16.20
C ALA A 147 -7.67 11.49 16.12
N GLY A 148 -7.12 11.83 14.94
CA GLY A 148 -5.72 12.15 14.74
C GLY A 148 -4.94 11.21 13.81
N ALA A 149 -5.58 10.24 13.15
CA ALA A 149 -4.94 9.49 12.08
C ALA A 149 -4.76 10.42 10.88
N ASN A 150 -3.53 10.64 10.45
CA ASN A 150 -3.24 11.56 9.35
C ASN A 150 -2.79 10.87 8.07
N ARG A 151 -2.63 9.54 8.10
CA ARG A 151 -2.26 8.72 6.94
C ARG A 151 -3.15 7.48 6.85
N TYR A 152 -3.51 7.09 5.64
CA TYR A 152 -4.20 5.84 5.38
C TYR A 152 -3.60 5.14 4.17
N LEU A 153 -3.26 3.84 4.30
CA LEU A 153 -2.77 3.01 3.21
C LEU A 153 -3.84 1.99 2.83
N LEU A 154 -4.35 2.10 1.61
CA LEU A 154 -5.29 1.16 1.02
C LEU A 154 -4.85 0.82 -0.40
N ARG A 155 -4.27 -0.36 -0.60
CA ARG A 155 -3.85 -0.78 -1.93
C ARG A 155 -5.07 -1.07 -2.80
N HIS A 156 -5.09 -0.53 -4.03
CA HIS A 156 -6.18 -0.83 -4.98
C HIS A 156 -6.00 -2.19 -5.65
N GLU A 157 -4.78 -2.71 -5.66
CA GLU A 157 -4.29 -3.98 -6.21
C GLU A 157 -4.36 -4.05 -7.73
N THR A 158 -5.41 -3.56 -8.34
CA THR A 158 -5.57 -3.34 -9.78
C THR A 158 -6.74 -2.38 -10.04
N TYR A 159 -6.63 -1.56 -11.06
CA TYR A 159 -7.70 -0.67 -11.53
C TYR A 159 -8.71 -1.40 -12.44
N ASP A 160 -8.26 -2.46 -13.11
CA ASP A 160 -9.11 -3.24 -14.00
C ASP A 160 -10.11 -4.12 -13.22
N LYS A 161 -11.39 -4.02 -13.58
CA LYS A 161 -12.49 -4.69 -12.87
C LYS A 161 -12.45 -6.21 -13.00
N GLU A 162 -12.13 -6.71 -14.20
CA GLU A 162 -12.10 -8.14 -14.46
C GLU A 162 -10.92 -8.78 -13.75
N HIS A 163 -9.76 -8.14 -13.81
CA HIS A 163 -8.60 -8.57 -13.05
C HIS A 163 -8.83 -8.48 -11.53
N TYR A 164 -9.54 -7.43 -11.05
CA TYR A 164 -9.91 -7.33 -9.63
C TYR A 164 -10.76 -8.52 -9.18
N GLN A 165 -11.73 -8.95 -10.00
CA GLN A 165 -12.58 -10.13 -9.72
C GLN A 165 -11.80 -11.44 -9.73
N GLN A 166 -10.71 -11.55 -10.53
CA GLN A 166 -9.81 -12.71 -10.49
C GLN A 166 -9.03 -12.79 -9.17
N LEU A 167 -8.74 -11.65 -8.54
CA LEU A 167 -7.96 -11.57 -7.30
C LEU A 167 -8.83 -11.65 -6.04
N HIS A 168 -10.13 -11.33 -6.15
CA HIS A 168 -11.03 -11.15 -5.00
C HIS A 168 -12.32 -11.95 -5.14
N PRO A 169 -12.98 -12.32 -4.02
CA PRO A 169 -14.28 -12.97 -4.08
C PRO A 169 -15.37 -12.01 -4.60
N ALA A 170 -16.42 -12.59 -5.17
CA ALA A 170 -17.51 -11.87 -5.84
C ALA A 170 -18.22 -10.79 -4.99
N GLY A 171 -18.09 -10.83 -3.66
CA GLY A 171 -18.67 -9.82 -2.76
C GLY A 171 -17.83 -8.54 -2.62
N MET A 172 -16.65 -8.46 -3.25
CA MET A 172 -15.78 -7.28 -3.22
C MET A 172 -15.86 -6.52 -4.55
N SER A 173 -15.89 -5.20 -4.49
CA SER A 173 -16.04 -4.32 -5.65
C SER A 173 -14.80 -3.47 -5.86
N CYS A 174 -14.28 -3.49 -7.10
CA CYS A 174 -13.20 -2.60 -7.52
C CYS A 174 -13.62 -1.12 -7.38
N GLU A 175 -14.83 -0.79 -7.83
CA GLU A 175 -15.36 0.58 -7.74
C GLU A 175 -15.43 1.07 -6.30
N HIS A 176 -15.88 0.21 -5.37
CA HIS A 176 -15.92 0.57 -3.96
C HIS A 176 -14.53 0.83 -3.40
N ARG A 177 -13.54 -0.03 -3.74
CA ARG A 177 -12.13 0.17 -3.36
C ARG A 177 -11.59 1.50 -3.86
N LEU A 178 -11.85 1.83 -5.12
CA LEU A 178 -11.41 3.09 -5.72
C LEU A 178 -12.14 4.29 -5.11
N GLN A 179 -13.43 4.14 -4.75
CA GLN A 179 -14.19 5.18 -4.05
C GLN A 179 -13.62 5.44 -2.65
N CYS A 180 -13.28 4.41 -1.88
CA CYS A 180 -12.60 4.56 -0.60
C CYS A 180 -11.31 5.41 -0.72
N LEU A 181 -10.52 5.21 -1.77
CA LEU A 181 -9.30 6.00 -2.00
C LEU A 181 -9.60 7.48 -2.31
N ARG A 182 -10.67 7.76 -3.07
CA ARG A 182 -11.12 9.13 -3.32
C ARG A 182 -11.61 9.78 -2.03
N ASP A 183 -12.42 9.07 -1.25
CA ASP A 183 -12.91 9.56 0.04
C ASP A 183 -11.75 9.92 0.99
N LEU A 184 -10.73 9.06 1.08
CA LEU A 184 -9.54 9.34 1.88
C LEU A 184 -8.81 10.62 1.43
N LYS A 185 -8.68 10.84 0.11
CA LYS A 185 -8.09 12.08 -0.43
C LYS A 185 -8.95 13.29 -0.09
N ASP A 186 -10.26 13.20 -0.29
CA ASP A 186 -11.20 14.30 -0.06
C ASP A 186 -11.26 14.71 1.41
N ILE A 187 -11.14 13.74 2.35
CA ILE A 187 -11.08 14.00 3.79
C ILE A 187 -9.77 14.72 4.17
N GLY A 188 -8.71 14.55 3.40
CA GLY A 188 -7.42 15.21 3.64
C GLY A 188 -6.33 14.29 4.19
N TYR A 189 -6.49 12.97 4.15
CA TYR A 189 -5.42 12.05 4.48
C TYR A 189 -4.22 12.18 3.53
N GLN A 190 -3.03 11.99 4.08
CA GLN A 190 -1.91 11.53 3.25
C GLN A 190 -2.23 10.10 2.82
N THR A 191 -2.81 9.99 1.62
CA THR A 191 -3.36 8.74 1.12
C THR A 191 -2.29 7.89 0.46
N GLY A 192 -2.26 6.61 0.82
CA GLY A 192 -1.40 5.62 0.20
C GLY A 192 -2.20 4.61 -0.61
N THR A 193 -1.67 4.23 -1.76
CA THR A 193 -2.19 3.13 -2.58
C THR A 193 -1.07 2.23 -3.08
N GLY A 194 -1.37 1.28 -3.94
CA GLY A 194 -0.37 0.38 -4.53
C GLY A 194 -0.96 -0.86 -5.17
N ILE A 195 -0.06 -1.64 -5.75
CA ILE A 195 -0.35 -2.87 -6.49
C ILE A 195 0.65 -3.98 -6.14
N MET A 196 0.33 -5.21 -6.52
CA MET A 196 1.29 -6.31 -6.62
C MET A 196 1.82 -6.39 -8.05
N ALA A 197 3.14 -6.35 -8.23
CA ALA A 197 3.76 -6.57 -9.53
C ALA A 197 3.77 -8.07 -9.86
N GLY A 198 3.27 -8.44 -11.04
CA GLY A 198 3.20 -9.83 -11.47
C GLY A 198 2.14 -10.67 -10.76
N SER A 199 1.05 -10.05 -10.31
CA SER A 199 -0.09 -10.80 -9.76
C SER A 199 -0.74 -11.70 -10.80
N PRO A 200 -1.37 -12.82 -10.40
CA PRO A 200 -1.97 -13.77 -11.34
C PRO A 200 -2.94 -13.08 -12.31
N GLY A 201 -2.75 -13.31 -13.61
CA GLY A 201 -3.56 -12.71 -14.67
C GLY A 201 -3.21 -11.26 -15.01
N GLN A 202 -2.22 -10.64 -14.35
CA GLN A 202 -1.81 -9.26 -14.64
C GLN A 202 -1.19 -9.15 -16.04
N THR A 203 -1.67 -8.19 -16.83
CA THR A 203 -1.17 -7.86 -18.16
C THR A 203 -0.48 -6.49 -18.16
N ILE A 204 0.21 -6.17 -19.25
CA ILE A 204 0.79 -4.83 -19.45
C ILE A 204 -0.32 -3.76 -19.46
N GLU A 205 -1.48 -4.06 -20.03
CA GLU A 205 -2.60 -3.13 -20.05
C GLU A 205 -3.13 -2.81 -18.64
N HIS A 206 -3.19 -3.83 -17.77
CA HIS A 206 -3.55 -3.62 -16.37
C HIS A 206 -2.54 -2.70 -15.68
N LEU A 207 -1.24 -2.90 -15.89
CA LEU A 207 -0.20 -2.04 -15.33
C LEU A 207 -0.29 -0.60 -15.84
N ILE A 208 -0.62 -0.37 -17.12
CA ILE A 208 -0.82 0.97 -17.68
C ILE A 208 -2.02 1.64 -17.01
N GLN A 209 -3.14 0.93 -16.85
CA GLN A 209 -4.31 1.46 -16.15
C GLN A 209 -4.00 1.81 -14.69
N ASP A 210 -3.24 0.97 -13.99
CA ASP A 210 -2.78 1.21 -12.62
C ASP A 210 -1.88 2.46 -12.53
N ILE A 211 -0.96 2.63 -13.48
CA ILE A 211 -0.08 3.80 -13.56
C ILE A 211 -0.90 5.08 -13.76
N LEU A 212 -1.83 5.08 -14.71
CA LEU A 212 -2.69 6.22 -15.00
C LEU A 212 -3.64 6.55 -13.82
N PHE A 213 -4.15 5.54 -13.13
CA PHE A 213 -4.93 5.74 -11.91
C PHE A 213 -4.10 6.39 -10.80
N ILE A 214 -2.88 5.90 -10.56
CA ILE A 214 -1.96 6.48 -9.57
C ILE A 214 -1.59 7.92 -9.94
N GLU A 215 -1.39 8.21 -11.23
CA GLU A 215 -1.19 9.57 -11.73
C GLU A 215 -2.37 10.49 -11.38
N GLN A 216 -3.60 10.04 -11.63
CA GLN A 216 -4.81 10.78 -11.33
C GLN A 216 -5.02 10.98 -9.81
N LEU A 217 -4.81 9.92 -9.02
CA LEU A 217 -5.01 9.95 -7.57
C LEU A 217 -3.99 10.84 -6.85
N ARG A 218 -2.76 10.93 -7.37
CA ARG A 218 -1.63 11.64 -6.76
C ARG A 218 -1.43 11.28 -5.29
N PRO A 219 -1.20 10.00 -4.99
CA PRO A 219 -1.07 9.56 -3.60
C PRO A 219 0.24 10.06 -2.96
N GLU A 220 0.24 10.25 -1.67
CA GLU A 220 1.41 10.61 -0.87
C GLU A 220 2.28 9.38 -0.51
N MET A 221 1.71 8.18 -0.64
CA MET A 221 2.43 6.92 -0.42
C MET A 221 2.08 5.92 -1.53
N ILE A 222 3.10 5.18 -2.02
CA ILE A 222 2.91 4.16 -3.06
C ILE A 222 3.61 2.88 -2.61
N GLY A 223 2.81 1.86 -2.28
CA GLY A 223 3.30 0.56 -1.81
C GLY A 223 3.29 -0.50 -2.90
N ILE A 224 4.46 -0.87 -3.42
CA ILE A 224 4.59 -1.88 -4.47
C ILE A 224 5.60 -2.94 -4.04
N GLY A 225 5.26 -4.18 -4.33
CA GLY A 225 6.16 -5.32 -4.21
C GLY A 225 5.79 -6.40 -5.22
N PRO A 226 6.68 -7.35 -5.49
CA PRO A 226 6.34 -8.49 -6.32
C PRO A 226 5.24 -9.31 -5.66
N PHE A 227 4.37 -9.90 -6.47
CA PHE A 227 3.47 -10.95 -6.00
C PHE A 227 4.30 -12.14 -5.51
N LEU A 228 4.03 -12.60 -4.30
CA LEU A 228 4.60 -13.83 -3.74
C LEU A 228 3.47 -14.81 -3.43
N PRO A 229 3.45 -16.00 -4.04
CA PRO A 229 2.42 -16.98 -3.79
C PRO A 229 2.49 -17.48 -2.34
N HIS A 230 1.36 -17.46 -1.65
CA HIS A 230 1.28 -18.03 -0.31
C HIS A 230 0.68 -19.45 -0.38
N ARG A 231 1.31 -20.42 0.27
CA ARG A 231 0.96 -21.85 0.20
C ARG A 231 -0.50 -22.17 0.55
N ASP A 232 -1.14 -21.35 1.39
CA ASP A 232 -2.52 -21.56 1.88
C ASP A 232 -3.53 -20.66 1.13
N THR A 233 -3.25 -20.35 -0.13
CA THR A 233 -4.13 -19.53 -0.98
C THR A 233 -4.44 -20.24 -2.30
N PRO A 234 -5.53 -19.86 -3.00
CA PRO A 234 -5.82 -20.36 -4.33
C PRO A 234 -4.66 -20.17 -5.34
N PHE A 235 -3.81 -19.18 -5.13
CA PHE A 235 -2.67 -18.87 -6.00
C PHE A 235 -1.34 -19.49 -5.53
N ALA A 236 -1.38 -20.51 -4.68
CA ALA A 236 -0.17 -21.16 -4.14
C ALA A 236 0.79 -21.70 -5.21
N GLN A 237 0.30 -22.04 -6.39
CA GLN A 237 1.08 -22.55 -7.50
C GLN A 237 1.32 -21.52 -8.62
N SER A 238 0.87 -20.28 -8.43
CA SER A 238 1.13 -19.21 -9.40
C SER A 238 2.59 -18.77 -9.35
N PRO A 239 3.17 -18.35 -10.49
CA PRO A 239 4.52 -17.81 -10.49
C PRO A 239 4.60 -16.52 -9.66
N SER A 240 5.74 -16.29 -9.03
CA SER A 240 6.02 -15.01 -8.35
C SER A 240 6.20 -13.89 -9.36
N GLY A 241 5.87 -12.67 -8.96
CA GLY A 241 6.28 -11.47 -9.68
C GLY A 241 7.81 -11.32 -9.66
N THR A 242 8.36 -10.60 -10.63
CA THR A 242 9.81 -10.43 -10.75
C THR A 242 10.32 -9.19 -10.04
N VAL A 243 11.56 -9.24 -9.60
CA VAL A 243 12.25 -8.09 -9.00
C VAL A 243 12.45 -6.99 -10.05
N GLU A 244 12.81 -7.38 -11.28
CA GLU A 244 13.06 -6.45 -12.39
C GLU A 244 11.81 -5.61 -12.71
N GLN A 245 10.65 -6.25 -12.87
CA GLN A 245 9.39 -5.55 -13.10
C GLN A 245 9.04 -4.63 -11.93
N THR A 246 9.26 -5.10 -10.70
CA THR A 246 9.00 -4.31 -9.51
C THR A 246 9.90 -3.07 -9.45
N LEU A 247 11.21 -3.21 -9.73
CA LEU A 247 12.15 -2.11 -9.76
C LEU A 247 11.83 -1.10 -10.88
N LEU A 248 11.40 -1.59 -12.04
CA LEU A 248 10.94 -0.72 -13.13
C LEU A 248 9.73 0.13 -12.68
N LEU A 249 8.70 -0.50 -12.10
CA LEU A 249 7.51 0.19 -11.59
C LEU A 249 7.86 1.20 -10.47
N LEU A 250 8.72 0.82 -9.53
CA LEU A 250 9.20 1.73 -8.48
C LEU A 250 9.91 2.95 -9.06
N SER A 251 10.70 2.75 -10.12
CA SER A 251 11.40 3.85 -10.81
C SER A 251 10.43 4.75 -11.57
N ILE A 252 9.46 4.17 -12.29
CA ILE A 252 8.39 4.90 -12.96
C ILE A 252 7.67 5.81 -11.93
N PHE A 253 7.19 5.23 -10.82
CA PHE A 253 6.47 6.01 -9.82
C PHE A 253 7.33 7.06 -9.11
N ARG A 254 8.62 6.80 -8.87
CA ARG A 254 9.52 7.81 -8.34
C ARG A 254 9.71 9.00 -9.30
N LEU A 255 9.78 8.73 -10.60
CA LEU A 255 9.90 9.78 -11.59
C LEU A 255 8.60 10.58 -11.76
N MET A 256 7.44 9.92 -11.67
CA MET A 256 6.12 10.56 -11.74
C MET A 256 5.78 11.34 -10.47
N HIS A 257 6.09 10.79 -9.29
CA HIS A 257 5.75 11.32 -7.98
C HIS A 257 7.00 11.49 -7.09
N PRO A 258 7.82 12.52 -7.33
CA PRO A 258 9.12 12.69 -6.66
C PRO A 258 9.06 12.76 -5.15
N SER A 259 7.99 13.33 -4.60
CA SER A 259 7.80 13.53 -3.16
C SER A 259 7.03 12.39 -2.47
N ALA A 260 6.48 11.42 -3.23
CA ALA A 260 5.75 10.32 -2.64
C ALA A 260 6.67 9.42 -1.79
N LEU A 261 6.16 8.97 -0.65
CA LEU A 261 6.83 7.97 0.16
C LEU A 261 6.64 6.59 -0.49
N ILE A 262 7.72 5.99 -0.94
CA ILE A 262 7.72 4.65 -1.53
C ILE A 262 8.47 3.73 -0.56
N PRO A 263 7.75 2.96 0.27
CA PRO A 263 8.37 2.08 1.24
C PRO A 263 9.01 0.87 0.55
N ALA A 264 10.15 0.43 1.08
CA ALA A 264 10.62 -0.92 0.82
C ALA A 264 9.61 -1.92 1.38
N THR A 265 9.24 -2.92 0.61
CA THR A 265 8.34 -3.99 1.03
C THR A 265 9.16 -5.23 1.41
N THR A 266 8.66 -6.03 2.35
CA THR A 266 9.31 -7.27 2.79
C THR A 266 9.55 -8.25 1.62
N ALA A 267 8.72 -8.17 0.59
CA ALA A 267 8.85 -9.01 -0.61
C ALA A 267 10.07 -8.66 -1.49
N LEU A 268 10.77 -7.56 -1.22
CA LEU A 268 12.02 -7.15 -1.91
C LEU A 268 13.26 -7.33 -1.03
N ALA A 269 13.11 -7.84 0.20
CA ALA A 269 14.20 -8.06 1.15
C ALA A 269 14.93 -9.40 0.92
#